data_6726999a854f1ce28a59b563fea9289e
#
_entry.id   6726999a854f1ce28a59b563fea9289e
#
_cell.length_a   1.000
_cell.length_b   1.000
_cell.length_c   1.000
_cell.angle_alpha   90.00
_cell.angle_beta   90.00
_cell.angle_gamma   90.00
#
_symmetry.space_group_name_H-M   'P 1'
#
loop_
_entity.id
_entity.type
_entity.pdbx_description
1 polymer ?
#
loop_
_entity_poly.entity_id
_entity_poly.type
_entity_poly.pdbx_seq_one_letter_code
_entity_poly.pdbx_strand_id
1 'polypeptide(L)'
;MLIVGKNDFKLAPVVQNDPNGGGLYFLNIVKRTYAIKDDIGSLEAIPEEEQPDIVGAKSYKDDYGRSQKYPGDSGACKQLIDVIINGCAFAPEGEAVEELDVTINIAGKHKTLRVFGNRHWERNEAGGVDISATQPFTTMPIRWEKAFGSLSNRWNPLGMGSEKDHETDPEDPLFSLPNVENPEDLLTQFGQKVRPVGFSAIPEAWEPRRSFFGTRSAYWSSFRAPLPPKDQDLRYLNAAPEDQQFGDLIGNEIIILTNMHERFSEMAIKLPDSKPRLFYVPRKRPVDLQDTELDLQDTELIETYLKLDTVVIDLNEKFLTLVWKGKLESQINVLDTFLYMYGVEDSCEPSKSIGEIQRKFEEEIVALEWAREMIDENPEKKINKVVSDVTDQIVKTLKELKADPALISLLASTATLDEKEKMLRAEFDNLKESLEKDLMKQKEKIRSWGNAPSTNFEETN
;
A
#
# COMPACT_ATOMS: atom_id res chain seq x y z
N MET A 1 13.86 -13.52 12.89
CA MET A 1 13.40 -14.36 11.77
C MET A 1 14.38 -14.19 10.63
N LEU A 2 14.78 -15.27 9.97
CA LEU A 2 15.71 -15.26 8.87
C LEU A 2 15.02 -15.88 7.65
N ILE A 3 15.07 -15.18 6.51
CA ILE A 3 14.60 -15.71 5.22
C ILE A 3 15.77 -16.47 4.61
N VAL A 4 15.53 -17.71 4.24
CA VAL A 4 16.54 -18.64 3.71
C VAL A 4 16.27 -18.85 2.23
N GLY A 5 17.30 -18.78 1.42
CA GLY A 5 17.26 -19.06 -0.02
C GLY A 5 16.94 -17.88 -0.91
N LYS A 6 17.17 -18.06 -2.22
CA LYS A 6 16.68 -17.15 -3.24
C LYS A 6 15.22 -17.50 -3.54
N ASN A 7 14.36 -16.54 -3.38
CA ASN A 7 12.94 -16.69 -3.64
C ASN A 7 12.58 -15.88 -4.89
N ASP A 8 11.60 -16.38 -5.64
CA ASP A 8 10.97 -15.59 -6.72
C ASP A 8 9.93 -14.58 -6.18
N PHE A 9 9.89 -14.41 -4.84
CA PHE A 9 8.89 -13.60 -4.14
C PHE A 9 9.54 -12.64 -3.17
N LYS A 10 8.90 -11.49 -2.95
CA LYS A 10 9.14 -10.71 -1.74
C LYS A 10 8.39 -11.35 -0.59
N LEU A 11 9.10 -11.57 0.51
CA LEU A 11 8.57 -12.18 1.73
C LEU A 11 8.73 -11.20 2.90
N ALA A 12 7.68 -11.01 3.69
CA ALA A 12 7.76 -10.28 4.93
C ALA A 12 6.86 -10.90 6.00
N PRO A 13 7.44 -11.39 7.08
CA PRO A 13 6.69 -11.70 8.28
C PRO A 13 6.43 -10.44 9.09
N VAL A 14 5.20 -10.23 9.49
CA VAL A 14 4.79 -9.12 10.34
C VAL A 14 4.22 -9.67 11.63
N VAL A 15 4.74 -9.21 12.77
CA VAL A 15 4.17 -9.54 14.07
C VAL A 15 2.95 -8.66 14.30
N GLN A 16 1.81 -9.28 14.55
CA GLN A 16 0.56 -8.57 14.81
C GLN A 16 -0.05 -9.03 16.13
N ASN A 17 -0.84 -8.16 16.75
CA ASN A 17 -1.68 -8.50 17.88
C ASN A 17 -2.93 -9.24 17.41
N ASP A 18 -3.29 -10.33 18.08
CA ASP A 18 -4.56 -11.00 17.84
C ASP A 18 -5.71 -10.05 18.25
N PRO A 19 -6.61 -9.69 17.34
CA PRO A 19 -7.73 -8.80 17.64
C PRO A 19 -8.67 -9.38 18.72
N ASN A 20 -8.63 -10.70 18.94
CA ASN A 20 -9.42 -11.39 19.97
C ASN A 20 -8.71 -11.43 21.34
N GLY A 21 -7.49 -10.93 21.44
CA GLY A 21 -6.72 -10.91 22.69
C GLY A 21 -5.91 -12.18 22.93
N GLY A 22 -5.70 -12.99 21.91
CA GLY A 22 -4.91 -14.23 21.96
C GLY A 22 -3.39 -14.06 21.99
N GLY A 23 -2.89 -12.81 22.09
CA GLY A 23 -1.46 -12.51 22.09
C GLY A 23 -0.94 -12.05 20.73
N LEU A 24 0.33 -12.34 20.44
CA LEU A 24 0.98 -12.00 19.18
C LEU A 24 0.92 -13.19 18.21
N TYR A 25 0.77 -12.90 16.91
CA TYR A 25 0.89 -13.91 15.86
C TYR A 25 1.74 -13.37 14.70
N PHE A 26 2.28 -14.29 13.91
CA PHE A 26 2.94 -13.94 12.67
C PHE A 26 1.94 -13.93 11.51
N LEU A 27 1.83 -12.78 10.87
CA LEU A 27 1.21 -12.64 9.56
C LEU A 27 2.31 -12.70 8.51
N ASN A 28 2.18 -13.63 7.59
CA ASN A 28 3.10 -13.80 6.49
C ASN A 28 2.54 -13.13 5.24
N ILE A 29 3.35 -12.31 4.62
CA ILE A 29 3.02 -11.61 3.39
C ILE A 29 3.98 -12.11 2.32
N VAL A 30 3.40 -12.63 1.24
CA VAL A 30 4.11 -13.08 0.05
C VAL A 30 3.64 -12.22 -1.11
N LYS A 31 4.58 -11.64 -1.86
CA LYS A 31 4.28 -10.72 -2.96
C LYS A 31 5.06 -11.12 -4.21
N ARG A 32 4.38 -11.19 -5.34
CA ARG A 32 4.98 -11.41 -6.65
C ARG A 32 4.48 -10.39 -7.65
N THR A 33 5.42 -9.84 -8.42
CA THR A 33 5.12 -8.83 -9.43
C THR A 33 5.52 -9.33 -10.81
N TYR A 34 4.68 -9.02 -11.78
CA TYR A 34 4.86 -9.35 -13.19
C TYR A 34 4.86 -8.06 -14.01
N ALA A 35 5.78 -7.93 -14.95
CA ALA A 35 5.73 -6.87 -15.95
C ALA A 35 4.66 -7.18 -16.99
N ILE A 36 3.81 -6.21 -17.30
CA ILE A 36 2.84 -6.26 -18.39
C ILE A 36 3.56 -5.82 -19.65
N LYS A 37 3.69 -6.70 -20.63
CA LYS A 37 4.35 -6.38 -21.90
C LYS A 37 3.45 -5.56 -22.81
N ASP A 38 4.06 -4.84 -23.75
CA ASP A 38 3.37 -3.96 -24.72
C ASP A 38 2.58 -4.71 -25.82
N ASP A 39 2.62 -6.02 -25.81
CA ASP A 39 1.66 -6.85 -26.53
C ASP A 39 0.30 -6.91 -25.80
N ILE A 40 -0.62 -7.69 -26.23
CA ILE A 40 -2.02 -7.73 -25.75
C ILE A 40 -2.14 -8.27 -24.30
N GLY A 41 -1.24 -7.89 -23.39
CA GLY A 41 -1.33 -8.18 -21.96
C GLY A 41 -0.56 -9.40 -21.49
N SER A 42 0.47 -9.86 -22.23
CA SER A 42 1.35 -10.93 -21.73
C SER A 42 2.12 -10.49 -20.50
N LEU A 43 2.38 -11.43 -19.60
CA LEU A 43 3.02 -11.21 -18.32
C LEU A 43 4.38 -11.88 -18.27
N GLU A 44 5.37 -11.19 -17.74
CA GLU A 44 6.69 -11.72 -17.43
C GLU A 44 7.01 -11.50 -15.96
N ALA A 45 7.37 -12.57 -15.26
CA ALA A 45 7.76 -12.49 -13.86
C ALA A 45 9.02 -11.62 -13.69
N ILE A 46 8.99 -10.72 -12.73
CA ILE A 46 10.13 -9.85 -12.41
C ILE A 46 10.99 -10.57 -11.36
N PRO A 47 12.34 -10.56 -11.50
CA PRO A 47 13.25 -11.08 -10.50
C PRO A 47 13.02 -10.45 -9.11
N GLU A 48 13.29 -11.18 -8.03
CA GLU A 48 13.03 -10.72 -6.65
C GLU A 48 13.64 -9.34 -6.38
N GLU A 49 14.85 -9.13 -6.84
CA GLU A 49 15.63 -7.90 -6.61
C GLU A 49 14.97 -6.66 -7.23
N GLU A 50 14.23 -6.85 -8.32
CA GLU A 50 13.56 -5.77 -9.07
C GLU A 50 12.09 -5.57 -8.64
N GLN A 51 11.53 -6.50 -7.87
CA GLN A 51 10.15 -6.41 -7.41
C GLN A 51 9.96 -5.28 -6.40
N PRO A 52 8.82 -4.55 -6.45
CA PRO A 52 8.47 -3.57 -5.43
C PRO A 52 8.41 -4.19 -4.04
N ASP A 53 8.99 -3.52 -3.06
CA ASP A 53 8.97 -3.97 -1.66
C ASP A 53 7.55 -4.09 -1.09
N ILE A 54 7.45 -4.84 0.01
CA ILE A 54 6.24 -4.90 0.83
C ILE A 54 6.17 -3.60 1.64
N VAL A 55 5.12 -2.83 1.44
CA VAL A 55 5.03 -1.46 1.95
C VAL A 55 3.67 -1.15 2.57
N GLY A 56 3.60 -0.04 3.29
CA GLY A 56 2.35 0.56 3.71
C GLY A 56 1.55 1.14 2.53
N ALA A 57 0.37 1.67 2.82
CA ALA A 57 -0.46 2.33 1.82
C ALA A 57 0.31 3.50 1.17
N LYS A 58 0.24 3.60 -0.17
CA LYS A 58 0.88 4.68 -0.94
C LYS A 58 -0.14 5.49 -1.71
N SER A 59 -0.02 6.81 -1.66
CA SER A 59 -0.75 7.74 -2.51
C SER A 59 0.04 8.10 -3.76
N TYR A 60 -0.63 8.66 -4.76
CA TYR A 60 0.07 9.20 -5.94
C TYR A 60 1.04 10.30 -5.53
N LYS A 61 2.28 10.23 -6.02
CA LYS A 61 3.38 11.14 -5.71
C LYS A 61 3.74 11.21 -4.22
N ASP A 62 3.45 10.15 -3.45
CA ASP A 62 3.65 10.10 -2.01
C ASP A 62 3.01 11.30 -1.25
N ASP A 63 1.94 11.85 -1.82
CA ASP A 63 1.18 12.99 -1.29
C ASP A 63 -0.17 12.50 -0.76
N TYR A 64 -0.39 12.61 0.54
CA TYR A 64 -1.64 12.22 1.22
C TYR A 64 -2.87 13.05 0.78
N GLY A 65 -2.65 14.20 0.15
CA GLY A 65 -3.70 14.99 -0.52
C GLY A 65 -4.13 14.42 -1.88
N ARG A 66 -3.67 13.20 -2.24
CA ARG A 66 -3.99 12.55 -3.51
C ARG A 66 -4.61 11.18 -3.30
N SER A 67 -5.24 10.65 -4.34
CA SER A 67 -5.81 9.30 -4.35
C SER A 67 -4.78 8.26 -3.91
N GLN A 68 -5.25 7.26 -3.20
CA GLN A 68 -4.46 6.09 -2.86
C GLN A 68 -4.17 5.28 -4.12
N LYS A 69 -2.89 5.08 -4.42
CA LYS A 69 -2.41 4.29 -5.55
C LYS A 69 -2.37 2.81 -5.20
N TYR A 70 -1.77 2.47 -4.04
CA TYR A 70 -1.64 1.11 -3.57
C TYR A 70 -2.21 0.98 -2.15
N PRO A 71 -2.98 -0.08 -1.85
CA PRO A 71 -3.32 -0.40 -0.47
C PRO A 71 -2.07 -0.85 0.28
N GLY A 72 -2.11 -0.79 1.62
CA GLY A 72 -1.03 -1.34 2.44
C GLY A 72 -1.02 -2.87 2.39
N ASP A 73 0.18 -3.43 2.23
CA ASP A 73 0.38 -4.88 2.23
C ASP A 73 0.30 -5.45 3.66
N SER A 74 0.69 -4.67 4.69
CA SER A 74 0.86 -5.13 6.07
C SER A 74 -0.44 -5.29 6.89
N GLY A 75 -1.60 -4.99 6.32
CA GLY A 75 -2.89 -5.21 7.00
C GLY A 75 -3.22 -6.69 7.19
N ALA A 76 -4.13 -7.00 8.12
CA ALA A 76 -4.61 -8.37 8.36
C ALA A 76 -5.21 -9.01 7.09
N CYS A 77 -5.37 -10.35 7.12
CA CYS A 77 -5.95 -11.09 5.99
C CYS A 77 -7.39 -10.64 5.72
N LYS A 78 -7.71 -10.39 4.47
CA LYS A 78 -9.05 -10.04 4.00
C LYS A 78 -9.93 -11.27 3.85
N GLN A 79 -11.24 -11.08 3.96
CA GLN A 79 -12.21 -12.13 3.64
C GLN A 79 -12.37 -12.29 2.12
N LEU A 80 -12.40 -11.18 1.39
CA LEU A 80 -12.52 -11.13 -0.05
C LEU A 80 -11.22 -10.63 -0.67
N ILE A 81 -10.94 -11.09 -1.88
CA ILE A 81 -9.78 -10.70 -2.67
C ILE A 81 -10.07 -9.34 -3.30
N ASP A 82 -9.24 -8.35 -3.05
CA ASP A 82 -9.32 -7.06 -3.72
C ASP A 82 -8.68 -7.13 -5.12
N VAL A 83 -9.37 -6.60 -6.13
CA VAL A 83 -8.77 -6.31 -7.43
C VAL A 83 -8.78 -4.79 -7.64
N ILE A 84 -7.60 -4.21 -7.72
CA ILE A 84 -7.37 -2.76 -7.83
C ILE A 84 -6.72 -2.47 -9.17
N ILE A 85 -7.26 -1.49 -9.90
CA ILE A 85 -6.75 -1.14 -11.22
C ILE A 85 -6.43 0.35 -11.25
N ASN A 86 -5.20 0.66 -11.64
CA ASN A 86 -4.70 2.02 -11.85
C ASN A 86 -4.38 2.21 -13.34
N GLY A 87 -4.94 3.25 -13.94
CA GLY A 87 -4.75 3.50 -15.36
C GLY A 87 -5.40 4.78 -15.84
N CYS A 88 -5.44 4.90 -17.16
CA CYS A 88 -6.11 5.99 -17.87
C CYS A 88 -7.12 5.42 -18.86
N ALA A 89 -8.14 6.21 -19.21
CA ALA A 89 -8.94 6.01 -20.40
C ALA A 89 -8.17 6.55 -21.61
N PHE A 90 -8.18 5.82 -22.70
CA PHE A 90 -7.56 6.23 -23.98
C PHE A 90 -8.61 6.24 -25.08
N ALA A 91 -8.72 7.34 -25.80
CA ALA A 91 -9.58 7.44 -26.96
C ALA A 91 -9.14 6.49 -28.07
N PRO A 92 -10.10 5.80 -28.75
CA PRO A 92 -9.78 4.88 -29.81
C PRO A 92 -8.97 5.56 -30.93
N GLU A 93 -7.95 4.87 -31.45
CA GLU A 93 -7.10 5.33 -32.54
C GLU A 93 -6.38 6.67 -32.28
N GLY A 94 -6.41 7.18 -31.02
CA GLY A 94 -5.85 8.47 -30.65
C GLY A 94 -6.70 9.67 -31.09
N GLU A 95 -7.89 9.44 -31.63
CA GLU A 95 -8.82 10.50 -32.01
C GLU A 95 -9.57 11.04 -30.78
N ALA A 96 -9.54 12.36 -30.59
CA ALA A 96 -10.17 12.97 -29.42
C ALA A 96 -11.69 12.75 -29.41
N VAL A 97 -12.21 12.32 -28.25
CA VAL A 97 -13.64 12.05 -28.01
C VAL A 97 -14.15 12.89 -26.86
N GLU A 98 -15.44 13.22 -26.85
CA GLU A 98 -16.08 13.97 -25.75
C GLU A 98 -16.41 13.07 -24.58
N GLU A 99 -16.77 11.81 -24.85
CA GLU A 99 -17.06 10.79 -23.85
C GLU A 99 -16.61 9.42 -24.32
N LEU A 100 -16.37 8.52 -23.36
CA LEU A 100 -15.87 7.16 -23.60
C LEU A 100 -16.27 6.24 -22.44
N ASP A 101 -16.73 5.04 -22.75
CA ASP A 101 -16.88 4.00 -21.73
C ASP A 101 -15.60 3.21 -21.57
N VAL A 102 -15.13 3.08 -20.34
CA VAL A 102 -14.08 2.13 -19.96
C VAL A 102 -14.67 1.02 -19.13
N THR A 103 -14.28 -0.22 -19.43
CA THR A 103 -14.83 -1.38 -18.75
C THR A 103 -13.76 -2.31 -18.23
N ILE A 104 -14.11 -3.00 -17.16
CA ILE A 104 -13.37 -4.15 -16.65
C ILE A 104 -14.30 -5.34 -16.56
N ASN A 105 -13.83 -6.51 -17.00
CA ASN A 105 -14.53 -7.78 -16.84
C ASN A 105 -13.59 -8.79 -16.21
N ILE A 106 -13.95 -9.31 -15.05
CA ILE A 106 -13.12 -10.23 -14.26
C ILE A 106 -14.02 -11.31 -13.68
N ALA A 107 -13.74 -12.59 -13.99
CA ALA A 107 -14.46 -13.72 -13.41
C ALA A 107 -16.01 -13.56 -13.45
N GLY A 108 -16.52 -13.01 -14.55
CA GLY A 108 -17.96 -12.79 -14.77
C GLY A 108 -18.54 -11.53 -14.11
N LYS A 109 -17.78 -10.77 -13.34
CA LYS A 109 -18.16 -9.43 -12.88
C LYS A 109 -17.76 -8.40 -13.92
N HIS A 110 -18.69 -7.52 -14.26
CA HIS A 110 -18.53 -6.45 -15.23
C HIS A 110 -18.77 -5.10 -14.55
N LYS A 111 -17.88 -4.15 -14.80
CA LYS A 111 -18.00 -2.77 -14.31
C LYS A 111 -17.66 -1.79 -15.42
N THR A 112 -18.50 -0.79 -15.60
CA THR A 112 -18.33 0.30 -16.58
C THR A 112 -18.21 1.63 -15.87
N LEU A 113 -17.29 2.45 -16.33
CA LEU A 113 -17.21 3.87 -16.00
C LEU A 113 -17.44 4.67 -17.27
N ARG A 114 -18.29 5.69 -17.22
CA ARG A 114 -18.40 6.70 -18.26
C ARG A 114 -17.36 7.77 -18.00
N VAL A 115 -16.50 8.01 -18.97
CA VAL A 115 -15.42 9.00 -18.89
C VAL A 115 -15.74 10.14 -19.82
N PHE A 116 -15.78 11.35 -19.27
CA PHE A 116 -16.02 12.58 -20.02
C PHE A 116 -14.75 13.42 -20.13
N GLY A 117 -14.64 14.22 -21.17
CA GLY A 117 -13.72 15.33 -21.19
C GLY A 117 -14.05 16.40 -20.15
N ASN A 118 -13.28 17.46 -20.09
CA ASN A 118 -13.52 18.51 -19.10
C ASN A 118 -14.82 19.24 -19.39
N ARG A 119 -15.64 19.39 -18.36
CA ARG A 119 -16.94 20.08 -18.35
C ARG A 119 -17.03 20.91 -17.07
N HIS A 120 -17.92 21.91 -17.10
CA HIS A 120 -18.20 22.72 -15.93
C HIS A 120 -19.69 23.16 -15.94
N TRP A 121 -20.16 23.59 -14.79
CA TRP A 121 -21.44 24.26 -14.71
C TRP A 121 -21.30 25.70 -15.20
N GLU A 122 -22.23 26.16 -16.06
CA GLU A 122 -22.26 27.53 -16.56
C GLU A 122 -23.64 28.13 -16.39
N ARG A 123 -23.72 29.46 -16.17
CA ARG A 123 -24.96 30.17 -16.09
C ARG A 123 -25.54 30.37 -17.49
N ASN A 124 -26.82 30.00 -17.69
CA ASN A 124 -27.52 30.28 -18.92
C ASN A 124 -28.18 31.67 -18.89
N GLU A 125 -28.63 32.14 -20.06
CA GLU A 125 -29.26 33.45 -20.22
C GLU A 125 -30.54 33.61 -19.39
N ALA A 126 -31.23 32.55 -19.04
CA ALA A 126 -32.42 32.53 -18.21
C ALA A 126 -32.14 32.57 -16.69
N GLY A 127 -30.84 32.63 -16.30
CA GLY A 127 -30.42 32.62 -14.89
C GLY A 127 -30.35 31.24 -14.26
N GLY A 128 -30.56 30.17 -15.04
CA GLY A 128 -30.36 28.78 -14.64
C GLY A 128 -28.89 28.38 -14.77
N VAL A 129 -28.63 27.13 -14.50
CA VAL A 129 -27.29 26.52 -14.60
C VAL A 129 -27.37 25.31 -15.51
N ASP A 130 -26.54 25.29 -16.53
CA ASP A 130 -26.41 24.20 -17.50
C ASP A 130 -25.00 23.58 -17.47
N ILE A 131 -24.88 22.45 -18.11
CA ILE A 131 -23.55 21.82 -18.33
C ILE A 131 -22.93 22.42 -19.59
N SER A 132 -21.69 22.89 -19.50
CA SER A 132 -20.93 23.39 -20.65
C SER A 132 -20.74 22.33 -21.73
N ALA A 133 -20.35 22.74 -22.91
CA ALA A 133 -19.86 21.83 -23.93
C ALA A 133 -18.66 21.03 -23.41
N THR A 134 -18.64 19.72 -23.69
CA THR A 134 -17.56 18.83 -23.30
C THR A 134 -16.33 19.11 -24.16
N GLN A 135 -15.16 19.29 -23.51
CA GLN A 135 -13.90 19.42 -24.22
C GLN A 135 -13.40 18.04 -24.62
N PRO A 136 -13.15 17.77 -25.93
CA PRO A 136 -12.64 16.48 -26.34
C PRO A 136 -11.30 16.12 -25.68
N PHE A 137 -11.06 14.84 -25.43
CA PHE A 137 -9.83 14.33 -24.83
C PHE A 137 -9.33 13.09 -25.57
N THR A 138 -8.02 12.86 -25.55
CA THR A 138 -7.39 11.62 -26.03
C THR A 138 -7.02 10.68 -24.88
N THR A 139 -6.72 11.25 -23.71
CA THR A 139 -6.35 10.50 -22.50
C THR A 139 -6.95 11.15 -21.26
N MET A 140 -7.55 10.35 -20.38
CA MET A 140 -8.11 10.81 -19.11
C MET A 140 -7.70 9.88 -17.97
N PRO A 141 -7.01 10.37 -16.91
CA PRO A 141 -6.68 9.55 -15.76
C PRO A 141 -7.93 9.09 -15.00
N ILE A 142 -8.01 7.79 -14.69
CA ILE A 142 -9.08 7.23 -13.86
C ILE A 142 -8.61 7.26 -12.40
N ARG A 143 -8.96 8.34 -11.71
CA ARG A 143 -8.59 8.62 -10.32
C ARG A 143 -9.73 9.24 -9.55
N TRP A 144 -9.71 9.11 -8.23
CA TRP A 144 -10.75 9.69 -7.36
C TRP A 144 -10.87 11.21 -7.48
N GLU A 145 -9.76 11.94 -7.78
CA GLU A 145 -9.81 13.39 -8.04
C GLU A 145 -10.65 13.76 -9.27
N LYS A 146 -10.90 12.79 -10.16
CA LYS A 146 -11.69 12.95 -11.39
C LYS A 146 -13.12 12.45 -11.25
N ALA A 147 -13.47 11.84 -10.10
CA ALA A 147 -14.82 11.37 -9.79
C ALA A 147 -15.57 12.40 -8.95
N PHE A 148 -16.89 12.21 -8.84
CA PHE A 148 -17.73 13.06 -7.99
C PHE A 148 -17.23 13.09 -6.54
N GLY A 149 -17.23 14.28 -5.95
CA GLY A 149 -16.84 14.46 -4.56
C GLY A 149 -16.64 15.92 -4.18
N SER A 150 -16.12 16.13 -2.98
CA SER A 150 -15.74 17.44 -2.43
C SER A 150 -15.06 17.26 -1.08
N LEU A 151 -14.42 18.29 -0.54
CA LEU A 151 -13.81 18.27 0.80
C LEU A 151 -14.79 17.83 1.90
N SER A 152 -16.07 18.10 1.74
CA SER A 152 -17.12 17.69 2.68
C SER A 152 -17.70 16.30 2.40
N ASN A 153 -17.38 15.69 1.26
CA ASN A 153 -17.90 14.38 0.86
C ASN A 153 -17.06 13.26 1.50
N ARG A 154 -17.64 12.52 2.43
CA ARG A 154 -16.92 11.41 3.11
C ARG A 154 -16.59 10.23 2.22
N TRP A 155 -17.27 10.09 1.06
CA TRP A 155 -17.03 9.02 0.10
C TRP A 155 -15.85 9.33 -0.81
N ASN A 156 -15.65 10.60 -1.14
CA ASN A 156 -14.53 11.06 -1.96
C ASN A 156 -14.19 12.53 -1.64
N PRO A 157 -13.37 12.76 -0.61
CA PRO A 157 -12.95 14.11 -0.25
C PRO A 157 -12.05 14.81 -1.27
N LEU A 158 -11.51 14.07 -2.26
CA LEU A 158 -10.63 14.60 -3.29
C LEU A 158 -11.33 14.91 -4.62
N GLY A 159 -12.60 14.51 -4.74
CA GLY A 159 -13.38 14.65 -5.96
C GLY A 159 -13.84 16.06 -6.25
N MET A 160 -14.60 16.21 -7.32
CA MET A 160 -15.14 17.48 -7.83
C MET A 160 -16.62 17.37 -8.14
N GLY A 161 -17.27 18.50 -8.39
CA GLY A 161 -18.68 18.54 -8.85
C GLY A 161 -19.71 18.80 -7.77
N SER A 162 -19.32 18.96 -6.48
CA SER A 162 -20.23 19.31 -5.41
C SER A 162 -20.30 20.81 -5.18
N GLU A 163 -21.52 21.33 -4.97
CA GLU A 163 -21.76 22.77 -4.72
C GLU A 163 -20.99 23.35 -3.53
N LYS A 164 -20.70 22.54 -2.51
CA LYS A 164 -20.18 23.06 -1.24
C LYS A 164 -18.74 23.57 -1.30
N ASP A 165 -18.00 23.28 -2.35
CA ASP A 165 -16.61 23.70 -2.45
C ASP A 165 -16.45 25.11 -3.03
N HIS A 166 -17.55 25.75 -3.39
CA HIS A 166 -17.58 27.02 -4.14
C HIS A 166 -18.28 28.17 -3.40
N GLU A 167 -18.42 28.07 -2.07
CA GLU A 167 -18.94 29.18 -1.25
C GLU A 167 -18.02 30.42 -1.24
N THR A 168 -16.85 30.34 -1.91
CA THR A 168 -15.81 31.38 -1.80
C THR A 168 -15.81 32.40 -2.93
N ASP A 169 -16.43 32.14 -4.08
CA ASP A 169 -16.53 33.14 -5.14
C ASP A 169 -17.87 32.99 -5.94
N PRO A 170 -18.85 33.83 -5.62
CA PRO A 170 -20.13 33.85 -6.38
C PRO A 170 -19.99 34.30 -7.84
N GLU A 171 -18.80 34.86 -8.20
CA GLU A 171 -18.49 35.33 -9.56
C GLU A 171 -17.67 34.34 -10.38
N ASP A 172 -17.16 33.25 -9.76
CA ASP A 172 -16.54 32.15 -10.49
C ASP A 172 -17.62 31.17 -10.98
N PRO A 173 -18.06 31.26 -12.26
CA PRO A 173 -19.12 30.42 -12.79
C PRO A 173 -18.67 28.98 -13.07
N LEU A 174 -17.40 28.63 -12.79
CA LEU A 174 -16.74 27.46 -13.35
C LEU A 174 -16.54 26.33 -12.34
N PHE A 175 -17.63 25.71 -11.93
CA PHE A 175 -17.55 24.45 -11.18
C PHE A 175 -17.20 23.31 -12.11
N SER A 176 -16.02 22.74 -11.97
CA SER A 176 -15.66 21.55 -12.74
C SER A 176 -16.57 20.38 -12.40
N LEU A 177 -17.13 19.74 -13.43
CA LEU A 177 -17.83 18.48 -13.28
C LEU A 177 -16.85 17.31 -13.24
N PRO A 178 -17.25 16.17 -12.61
CA PRO A 178 -16.44 14.97 -12.64
C PRO A 178 -16.22 14.48 -14.08
N ASN A 179 -15.01 13.96 -14.32
CA ASN A 179 -14.69 13.30 -15.58
C ASN A 179 -15.09 11.82 -15.56
N VAL A 180 -15.18 11.21 -14.37
CA VAL A 180 -15.45 9.77 -14.19
C VAL A 180 -16.76 9.61 -13.44
N GLU A 181 -17.74 9.00 -14.09
CA GLU A 181 -19.09 8.82 -13.57
C GLU A 181 -19.60 7.39 -13.77
N ASN A 182 -20.62 7.01 -12.97
CA ASN A 182 -21.36 5.78 -13.20
C ASN A 182 -22.34 6.02 -14.36
N PRO A 183 -22.32 5.23 -15.45
CA PRO A 183 -23.26 5.38 -16.55
C PRO A 183 -24.72 5.20 -16.15
N GLU A 184 -25.00 4.53 -15.02
CA GLU A 184 -26.35 4.33 -14.48
C GLU A 184 -26.81 5.47 -13.54
N ASP A 185 -25.89 6.36 -13.10
CA ASP A 185 -26.17 7.44 -12.16
C ASP A 185 -25.32 8.68 -12.52
N LEU A 186 -25.64 9.27 -13.68
CA LEU A 186 -24.93 10.43 -14.23
C LEU A 186 -25.34 11.73 -13.51
N LEU A 187 -24.40 12.63 -13.38
CA LEU A 187 -24.63 13.97 -12.86
C LEU A 187 -25.23 14.86 -13.97
N THR A 188 -26.54 15.05 -13.93
CA THR A 188 -27.29 15.77 -14.98
C THR A 188 -27.93 17.08 -14.50
N GLN A 189 -27.99 17.28 -13.17
CA GLN A 189 -28.64 18.45 -12.58
C GLN A 189 -27.73 19.11 -11.55
N PHE A 190 -27.70 20.42 -11.53
CA PHE A 190 -27.01 21.19 -10.51
C PHE A 190 -27.54 20.85 -9.12
N GLY A 191 -26.65 20.57 -8.18
CA GLY A 191 -27.01 20.15 -6.82
C GLY A 191 -27.35 18.67 -6.64
N GLN A 192 -27.39 17.88 -7.71
CA GLN A 192 -27.57 16.43 -7.62
C GLN A 192 -26.40 15.80 -6.88
N LYS A 193 -26.69 14.79 -6.07
CA LYS A 193 -25.66 14.01 -5.38
C LYS A 193 -25.64 12.60 -5.97
N VAL A 194 -24.54 12.26 -6.60
CA VAL A 194 -24.27 10.93 -7.13
C VAL A 194 -23.22 10.22 -6.29
N ARG A 195 -23.12 8.90 -6.41
CA ARG A 195 -22.01 8.17 -5.77
C ARG A 195 -20.72 8.27 -6.60
N PRO A 196 -19.57 8.55 -5.93
CA PRO A 196 -18.29 8.46 -6.61
C PRO A 196 -18.02 7.03 -7.04
N VAL A 197 -17.42 6.89 -8.23
CA VAL A 197 -17.03 5.60 -8.81
C VAL A 197 -15.58 5.64 -9.27
N GLY A 198 -14.93 4.48 -9.33
CA GLY A 198 -13.56 4.35 -9.76
C GLY A 198 -13.09 2.90 -9.68
N PHE A 199 -11.88 2.64 -10.14
CA PHE A 199 -11.25 1.31 -10.11
C PHE A 199 -10.14 1.20 -9.06
N SER A 200 -9.67 2.34 -8.55
CA SER A 200 -8.54 2.43 -7.63
C SER A 200 -8.93 2.17 -6.18
N ALA A 201 -7.93 1.98 -5.33
CA ALA A 201 -8.12 1.74 -3.90
C ALA A 201 -8.86 2.87 -3.19
N ILE A 202 -9.74 2.50 -2.25
CA ILE A 202 -10.46 3.40 -1.35
C ILE A 202 -9.67 3.51 -0.04
N PRO A 203 -9.25 4.72 0.37
CA PRO A 203 -8.55 4.92 1.64
C PRO A 203 -9.37 4.51 2.86
N GLU A 204 -8.70 4.12 3.94
CA GLU A 204 -9.32 3.70 5.20
C GLU A 204 -10.19 4.78 5.88
N ALA A 205 -9.85 6.03 5.65
CA ALA A 205 -10.57 7.17 6.22
C ALA A 205 -11.86 7.52 5.48
N TRP A 206 -12.11 6.91 4.31
CA TRP A 206 -13.25 7.19 3.46
C TRP A 206 -14.39 6.18 3.68
N GLU A 207 -15.61 6.61 3.37
CA GLU A 207 -16.73 5.68 3.28
C GLU A 207 -16.65 4.81 2.01
N PRO A 208 -17.05 3.54 2.05
CA PRO A 208 -17.73 2.88 3.17
C PRO A 208 -16.78 2.31 4.24
N ARG A 209 -15.46 2.24 3.98
CA ARG A 209 -14.49 1.58 4.86
C ARG A 209 -14.51 2.16 6.28
N ARG A 210 -14.56 3.49 6.39
CA ARG A 210 -14.60 4.17 7.69
C ARG A 210 -15.72 3.67 8.59
N SER A 211 -16.90 3.42 8.03
CA SER A 211 -18.06 2.90 8.78
C SER A 211 -17.85 1.49 9.29
N PHE A 212 -17.00 0.71 8.64
CA PHE A 212 -16.69 -0.66 9.02
C PHE A 212 -15.62 -0.76 10.12
N PHE A 213 -14.94 0.33 10.46
CA PHE A 213 -13.90 0.31 11.50
C PHE A 213 -14.44 -0.08 12.88
N GLY A 214 -15.72 0.20 13.17
CA GLY A 214 -16.34 -0.04 14.45
C GLY A 214 -16.34 1.19 15.37
N THR A 215 -16.79 0.99 16.61
CA THR A 215 -17.08 2.08 17.57
C THR A 215 -15.81 2.57 18.27
N ARG A 216 -15.43 3.81 18.02
CA ARG A 216 -14.33 4.50 18.72
C ARG A 216 -14.81 5.10 20.05
N SER A 217 -15.15 4.25 21.01
CA SER A 217 -15.56 4.69 22.34
C SER A 217 -14.38 5.18 23.20
N ALA A 218 -14.67 5.93 24.26
CA ALA A 218 -13.64 6.31 25.25
C ALA A 218 -12.98 5.07 25.88
N TYR A 219 -13.75 4.00 26.13
CA TYR A 219 -13.21 2.72 26.57
C TYR A 219 -12.21 2.13 25.57
N TRP A 220 -12.56 2.12 24.26
CA TRP A 220 -11.64 1.63 23.23
C TRP A 220 -10.34 2.42 23.22
N SER A 221 -10.40 3.76 23.21
CA SER A 221 -9.19 4.60 23.12
C SER A 221 -8.29 4.47 24.36
N SER A 222 -8.86 4.22 25.56
CA SER A 222 -8.10 4.15 26.81
C SER A 222 -7.54 2.78 27.13
N PHE A 223 -8.22 1.71 26.71
CA PHE A 223 -7.91 0.37 27.19
C PHE A 223 -7.67 -0.67 26.10
N ARG A 224 -8.01 -0.37 24.85
CA ARG A 224 -7.90 -1.33 23.75
C ARG A 224 -7.01 -0.88 22.61
N ALA A 225 -6.95 0.39 22.31
CA ALA A 225 -6.07 0.90 21.24
C ALA A 225 -4.61 0.51 21.52
N PRO A 226 -3.83 0.09 20.51
CA PRO A 226 -4.10 0.15 19.06
C PRO A 226 -4.91 -1.02 18.48
N LEU A 227 -5.34 -2.01 19.26
CA LEU A 227 -6.20 -3.06 18.75
C LEU A 227 -7.50 -2.50 18.18
N PRO A 228 -8.06 -3.10 17.13
CA PRO A 228 -9.33 -2.62 16.57
C PRO A 228 -10.48 -2.73 17.57
N PRO A 229 -11.55 -1.93 17.41
CA PRO A 229 -12.78 -2.10 18.19
C PRO A 229 -13.31 -3.54 18.08
N LYS A 230 -14.01 -4.02 19.12
CA LYS A 230 -14.56 -5.39 19.14
C LYS A 230 -15.65 -5.61 18.08
N ASP A 231 -16.31 -4.54 17.68
CA ASP A 231 -17.36 -4.49 16.67
C ASP A 231 -16.85 -4.09 15.29
N GLN A 232 -15.53 -4.19 15.04
CA GLN A 232 -14.96 -3.99 13.70
C GLN A 232 -15.53 -5.01 12.73
N ASP A 233 -16.07 -4.52 11.62
CA ASP A 233 -16.45 -5.35 10.48
C ASP A 233 -15.22 -5.62 9.60
N LEU A 234 -14.98 -6.88 9.24
CA LEU A 234 -13.82 -7.27 8.45
C LEU A 234 -13.80 -6.67 7.03
N ARG A 235 -14.93 -6.16 6.53
CA ARG A 235 -14.99 -5.38 5.29
C ARG A 235 -14.13 -4.11 5.34
N TYR A 236 -13.80 -3.63 6.54
CA TYR A 236 -12.82 -2.54 6.70
C TYR A 236 -11.47 -2.83 6.04
N LEU A 237 -11.06 -4.08 6.00
CA LEU A 237 -9.78 -4.50 5.43
C LEU A 237 -9.74 -4.42 3.90
N ASN A 238 -10.90 -4.54 3.24
CA ASN A 238 -11.00 -4.46 1.79
C ASN A 238 -10.84 -3.01 1.30
N ALA A 239 -9.90 -2.79 0.40
CA ALA A 239 -9.60 -1.48 -0.18
C ALA A 239 -10.19 -1.29 -1.59
N ALA A 240 -10.50 -2.36 -2.30
CA ALA A 240 -11.16 -2.26 -3.60
C ALA A 240 -12.63 -1.81 -3.46
N PRO A 241 -13.22 -1.15 -4.46
CA PRO A 241 -14.66 -1.03 -4.58
C PRO A 241 -15.37 -2.37 -4.42
N GLU A 242 -16.58 -2.40 -3.86
CA GLU A 242 -17.29 -3.64 -3.53
C GLU A 242 -17.52 -4.56 -4.74
N ASP A 243 -17.76 -3.98 -5.90
CA ASP A 243 -17.92 -4.68 -7.19
C ASP A 243 -16.60 -5.27 -7.73
N GLN A 244 -15.46 -4.93 -7.14
CA GLN A 244 -14.13 -5.45 -7.45
C GLN A 244 -13.55 -6.35 -6.33
N GLN A 245 -14.42 -6.85 -5.44
CA GLN A 245 -14.07 -7.80 -4.38
C GLN A 245 -14.58 -9.20 -4.76
N PHE A 246 -13.71 -10.21 -4.64
CA PHE A 246 -13.98 -11.57 -5.09
C PHE A 246 -13.83 -12.57 -3.95
N GLY A 247 -14.72 -13.58 -3.91
CA GLY A 247 -14.61 -14.67 -2.95
C GLY A 247 -13.44 -15.59 -3.25
N ASP A 248 -13.30 -15.93 -4.53
CA ASP A 248 -12.25 -16.79 -5.06
C ASP A 248 -11.71 -16.27 -6.38
N LEU A 249 -10.38 -16.30 -6.52
CA LEU A 249 -9.64 -16.21 -7.77
C LEU A 249 -8.55 -17.29 -7.68
N ILE A 250 -8.61 -18.26 -8.56
CA ILE A 250 -7.74 -19.45 -8.49
C ILE A 250 -6.53 -19.39 -9.42
N GLY A 251 -6.44 -18.31 -10.21
CA GLY A 251 -5.51 -18.17 -11.34
C GLY A 251 -6.14 -18.63 -12.67
N ASN A 252 -5.53 -18.21 -13.74
CA ASN A 252 -6.01 -18.43 -15.12
C ASN A 252 -7.29 -17.67 -15.52
N GLU A 253 -7.93 -16.89 -14.65
CA GLU A 253 -9.01 -15.99 -15.02
C GLU A 253 -8.51 -14.95 -16.02
N ILE A 254 -9.35 -14.67 -17.01
CA ILE A 254 -9.06 -13.62 -17.99
C ILE A 254 -9.66 -12.31 -17.50
N ILE A 255 -8.83 -11.29 -17.40
CA ILE A 255 -9.21 -9.93 -17.07
C ILE A 255 -9.23 -9.15 -18.37
N ILE A 256 -10.41 -8.67 -18.77
CA ILE A 256 -10.59 -7.89 -19.98
C ILE A 256 -10.73 -6.42 -19.60
N LEU A 257 -9.92 -5.57 -20.19
CA LEU A 257 -9.88 -4.13 -19.99
C LEU A 257 -10.17 -3.44 -21.32
N THR A 258 -11.24 -2.62 -21.37
CA THR A 258 -11.63 -1.91 -22.59
C THR A 258 -11.30 -0.44 -22.48
N ASN A 259 -10.69 0.14 -23.53
CA ASN A 259 -10.30 1.53 -23.65
C ASN A 259 -9.34 2.01 -22.54
N MET A 260 -8.52 1.10 -22.03
CA MET A 260 -7.52 1.39 -20.99
C MET A 260 -6.07 1.19 -21.49
N HIS A 261 -5.86 1.02 -22.77
CA HIS A 261 -4.56 0.88 -23.40
C HIS A 261 -4.42 1.84 -24.58
N GLU A 262 -3.24 2.45 -24.73
CA GLU A 262 -2.98 3.49 -25.72
C GLU A 262 -3.20 3.04 -27.18
N ARG A 263 -2.90 1.77 -27.48
CA ARG A 263 -2.93 1.23 -28.85
C ARG A 263 -4.07 0.26 -29.13
N PHE A 264 -4.65 -0.32 -28.10
CA PHE A 264 -5.67 -1.36 -28.23
C PHE A 264 -6.93 -0.98 -27.49
N SER A 265 -8.06 -1.06 -28.15
CA SER A 265 -9.37 -0.83 -27.53
C SER A 265 -9.72 -1.90 -26.48
N GLU A 266 -9.16 -3.10 -26.63
CA GLU A 266 -9.34 -4.20 -25.67
C GLU A 266 -8.00 -4.85 -25.36
N MET A 267 -7.73 -5.10 -24.09
CA MET A 267 -6.57 -5.81 -23.59
C MET A 267 -7.03 -6.95 -22.68
N ALA A 268 -6.50 -8.15 -22.89
CA ALA A 268 -6.79 -9.31 -22.09
C ALA A 268 -5.55 -9.74 -21.30
N ILE A 269 -5.64 -9.68 -19.97
CA ILE A 269 -4.59 -10.15 -19.07
C ILE A 269 -5.05 -11.47 -18.46
N LYS A 270 -4.25 -12.53 -18.61
CA LYS A 270 -4.48 -13.80 -17.94
C LYS A 270 -3.85 -13.76 -16.55
N LEU A 271 -4.66 -13.90 -15.50
CA LEU A 271 -4.18 -13.95 -14.13
C LEU A 271 -3.21 -15.14 -13.95
N PRO A 272 -1.99 -14.94 -13.42
CA PRO A 272 -1.06 -16.04 -13.20
C PRO A 272 -1.63 -17.07 -12.23
N ASP A 273 -1.46 -18.37 -12.59
CA ASP A 273 -1.76 -19.48 -11.70
C ASP A 273 -0.57 -19.75 -10.77
N SER A 274 -0.26 -18.76 -9.92
CA SER A 274 0.82 -18.85 -8.98
C SER A 274 0.28 -19.26 -7.61
N LYS A 275 0.86 -20.30 -7.03
CA LYS A 275 0.48 -20.87 -5.72
C LYS A 275 1.72 -20.94 -4.82
N PRO A 276 2.10 -19.83 -4.22
CA PRO A 276 3.27 -19.83 -3.34
C PRO A 276 3.03 -20.71 -2.11
N ARG A 277 4.04 -21.46 -1.72
CA ARG A 277 4.09 -22.24 -0.50
C ARG A 277 5.14 -21.65 0.44
N LEU A 278 4.83 -21.60 1.71
CA LEU A 278 5.70 -21.02 2.72
C LEU A 278 5.90 -22.01 3.87
N PHE A 279 7.15 -22.29 4.15
CA PHE A 279 7.58 -23.24 5.16
C PHE A 279 8.36 -22.57 6.26
N TYR A 280 8.27 -23.12 7.47
CA TYR A 280 8.99 -22.67 8.64
C TYR A 280 9.69 -23.83 9.33
N VAL A 281 10.85 -23.54 9.87
CA VAL A 281 11.49 -24.38 10.89
C VAL A 281 11.57 -23.56 12.16
N PRO A 282 10.81 -23.91 13.22
CA PRO A 282 10.93 -23.27 14.51
C PRO A 282 12.19 -23.77 15.22
N ARG A 283 12.93 -22.87 15.82
CA ARG A 283 14.08 -23.20 16.68
C ARG A 283 13.93 -22.53 18.03
N LYS A 284 14.12 -23.28 19.11
CA LYS A 284 14.21 -22.72 20.45
C LYS A 284 15.47 -21.85 20.53
N ARG A 285 15.39 -20.69 21.16
CA ARG A 285 16.57 -19.91 21.49
C ARG A 285 17.45 -20.75 22.40
N PRO A 286 18.76 -20.89 22.10
CA PRO A 286 19.68 -21.48 23.04
C PRO A 286 19.61 -20.71 24.36
N VAL A 287 19.45 -21.40 25.45
CA VAL A 287 19.42 -20.81 26.80
C VAL A 287 20.78 -20.26 27.17
N ASP A 288 21.84 -20.84 26.60
CA ASP A 288 23.24 -20.38 26.72
C ASP A 288 23.80 -20.13 25.32
N LEU A 289 24.57 -19.03 25.17
CA LEU A 289 25.29 -18.68 23.94
C LEU A 289 26.42 -19.69 23.59
N GLN A 290 26.62 -20.70 24.40
CA GLN A 290 27.64 -21.75 24.21
C GLN A 290 27.08 -23.05 23.61
N ASP A 291 25.77 -23.23 23.52
CA ASP A 291 25.16 -24.37 22.85
C ASP A 291 25.18 -24.15 21.33
N THR A 292 26.28 -24.56 20.71
CA THR A 292 26.50 -24.48 19.25
C THR A 292 26.04 -25.72 18.50
N GLU A 293 25.64 -26.79 19.16
CA GLU A 293 25.12 -27.98 18.49
C GLU A 293 23.61 -27.78 18.13
N LEU A 294 23.38 -27.54 16.86
CA LEU A 294 22.10 -27.54 16.23
C LEU A 294 21.63 -28.98 16.05
N ASP A 295 20.75 -29.44 16.93
CA ASP A 295 20.06 -30.70 16.76
C ASP A 295 19.01 -30.59 15.64
N LEU A 296 19.46 -30.86 14.40
CA LEU A 296 18.64 -30.81 13.18
C LEU A 296 17.64 -31.99 13.09
N GLN A 297 17.77 -33.00 13.99
CA GLN A 297 17.04 -34.25 13.87
C GLN A 297 15.58 -34.16 14.32
N ASP A 298 15.18 -33.13 15.07
CA ASP A 298 13.81 -32.96 15.59
C ASP A 298 13.07 -31.70 15.07
N THR A 299 13.50 -31.11 13.99
CA THR A 299 12.86 -29.89 13.44
C THR A 299 11.71 -30.25 12.53
N GLU A 300 10.49 -30.08 13.00
CA GLU A 300 9.27 -30.23 12.22
C GLU A 300 9.13 -29.06 11.23
N LEU A 301 9.04 -29.41 9.93
CA LEU A 301 8.75 -28.42 8.90
C LEU A 301 7.25 -28.04 8.95
N ILE A 302 6.98 -26.76 9.18
CA ILE A 302 5.61 -26.26 9.28
C ILE A 302 5.27 -25.52 7.99
N GLU A 303 4.26 -25.98 7.27
CA GLU A 303 3.72 -25.25 6.12
C GLU A 303 2.63 -24.27 6.57
N THR A 304 2.70 -23.04 6.08
CA THR A 304 1.67 -22.02 6.30
C THR A 304 0.78 -21.90 5.07
N TYR A 305 -0.53 -22.04 5.29
CA TYR A 305 -1.52 -21.80 4.26
C TYR A 305 -1.55 -20.32 3.88
N LEU A 306 -1.37 -20.04 2.58
CA LEU A 306 -1.42 -18.70 2.00
C LEU A 306 -2.71 -18.57 1.17
N LYS A 307 -3.41 -17.45 1.37
CA LYS A 307 -4.58 -17.08 0.57
C LYS A 307 -4.26 -15.84 -0.25
N LEU A 308 -4.67 -15.81 -1.51
CA LEU A 308 -4.62 -14.58 -2.32
C LEU A 308 -5.49 -13.51 -1.65
N ASP A 309 -4.90 -12.34 -1.41
CA ASP A 309 -5.49 -11.25 -0.65
C ASP A 309 -5.77 -10.03 -1.53
N THR A 310 -4.83 -9.73 -2.45
CA THR A 310 -4.91 -8.55 -3.29
C THR A 310 -4.27 -8.79 -4.66
N VAL A 311 -4.93 -8.32 -5.70
CA VAL A 311 -4.44 -8.19 -7.07
C VAL A 311 -4.38 -6.70 -7.39
N VAL A 312 -3.22 -6.21 -7.80
CA VAL A 312 -3.06 -4.83 -8.27
C VAL A 312 -2.61 -4.85 -9.72
N ILE A 313 -3.37 -4.20 -10.59
CA ILE A 313 -3.00 -3.98 -11.99
C ILE A 313 -2.70 -2.49 -12.15
N ASP A 314 -1.45 -2.15 -12.35
CA ASP A 314 -1.01 -0.78 -12.60
C ASP A 314 -0.59 -0.63 -14.06
N LEU A 315 -1.50 -0.15 -14.89
CA LEU A 315 -1.28 0.05 -16.31
C LEU A 315 -0.33 1.22 -16.59
N ASN A 316 -0.22 2.18 -15.64
CA ASN A 316 0.69 3.31 -15.79
C ASN A 316 2.15 2.87 -15.59
N GLU A 317 2.39 1.99 -14.63
CA GLU A 317 3.72 1.42 -14.35
C GLU A 317 3.95 0.09 -15.07
N LYS A 318 2.92 -0.44 -15.74
CA LYS A 318 2.93 -1.72 -16.46
C LYS A 318 3.26 -2.92 -15.57
N PHE A 319 2.63 -3.00 -14.40
CA PHE A 319 2.81 -4.10 -13.45
C PHE A 319 1.49 -4.76 -13.07
N LEU A 320 1.53 -6.08 -12.92
CA LEU A 320 0.54 -6.87 -12.20
C LEU A 320 1.19 -7.42 -10.95
N THR A 321 0.62 -7.15 -9.78
CA THR A 321 1.14 -7.62 -8.50
C THR A 321 0.11 -8.48 -7.80
N LEU A 322 0.53 -9.63 -7.33
CA LEU A 322 -0.24 -10.55 -6.50
C LEU A 322 0.30 -10.51 -5.07
N VAL A 323 -0.59 -10.41 -4.09
CA VAL A 323 -0.24 -10.45 -2.67
C VAL A 323 -1.03 -11.57 -2.01
N TRP A 324 -0.31 -12.52 -1.42
CA TRP A 324 -0.89 -13.57 -0.58
C TRP A 324 -0.59 -13.29 0.87
N LYS A 325 -1.49 -13.72 1.72
CA LYS A 325 -1.32 -13.62 3.18
C LYS A 325 -1.69 -14.93 3.87
N GLY A 326 -0.99 -15.21 4.94
CA GLY A 326 -1.27 -16.38 5.78
C GLY A 326 -0.89 -16.13 7.22
N LYS A 327 -1.74 -16.60 8.13
CA LYS A 327 -1.43 -16.59 9.56
C LYS A 327 -0.68 -17.87 9.90
N LEU A 328 0.43 -17.76 10.60
CA LEU A 328 1.10 -18.94 11.15
C LEU A 328 0.26 -19.48 12.31
N GLU A 329 -0.40 -20.60 12.06
CA GLU A 329 -1.20 -21.32 13.06
C GLU A 329 -0.29 -22.25 13.88
N SER A 330 0.42 -21.69 14.84
CA SER A 330 1.14 -22.54 15.79
C SER A 330 1.16 -21.89 17.17
N GLN A 331 1.22 -22.72 18.20
CA GLN A 331 1.43 -22.29 19.60
C GLN A 331 2.91 -21.88 19.84
N ILE A 332 3.59 -21.40 18.80
CA ILE A 332 4.98 -20.97 18.88
C ILE A 332 5.02 -19.70 19.72
N ASN A 333 5.76 -19.74 20.81
CA ASN A 333 6.07 -18.54 21.56
C ASN A 333 6.97 -17.65 20.70
N VAL A 334 6.37 -16.61 20.09
CA VAL A 334 7.02 -15.67 19.17
C VAL A 334 8.28 -15.02 19.79
N LEU A 335 8.33 -14.93 21.13
CA LEU A 335 9.43 -14.28 21.83
C LEU A 335 10.62 -15.21 22.07
N ASP A 336 10.37 -16.52 22.15
CA ASP A 336 11.40 -17.52 22.53
C ASP A 336 11.84 -18.39 21.35
N THR A 337 11.31 -18.15 20.14
CA THR A 337 11.58 -19.01 19.00
C THR A 337 12.20 -18.22 17.84
N PHE A 338 13.32 -18.71 17.32
CA PHE A 338 13.81 -18.28 16.01
C PHE A 338 13.05 -19.04 14.91
N LEU A 339 12.61 -18.29 13.89
CA LEU A 339 11.96 -18.88 12.73
C LEU A 339 12.83 -18.68 11.49
N TYR A 340 13.14 -19.78 10.85
CA TYR A 340 13.68 -19.79 9.50
C TYR A 340 12.54 -19.94 8.52
N MET A 341 12.50 -19.13 7.50
CA MET A 341 11.42 -19.06 6.53
C MET A 341 11.93 -19.35 5.13
N TYR A 342 11.27 -20.24 4.43
CA TYR A 342 11.59 -20.62 3.06
C TYR A 342 10.33 -20.58 2.20
N GLY A 343 10.37 -19.81 1.11
CA GLY A 343 9.28 -19.72 0.15
C GLY A 343 9.61 -20.46 -1.13
N VAL A 344 8.68 -21.23 -1.65
CA VAL A 344 8.78 -21.95 -2.91
C VAL A 344 7.60 -21.61 -3.79
N GLU A 345 7.83 -21.36 -5.07
CA GLU A 345 6.76 -21.32 -6.03
C GLU A 345 6.30 -22.76 -6.36
N ASP A 346 5.04 -23.03 -6.16
CA ASP A 346 4.39 -24.23 -6.68
C ASP A 346 3.87 -23.92 -8.09
N SER A 347 4.81 -23.56 -8.97
CA SER A 347 4.48 -23.43 -10.39
C SER A 347 4.34 -24.82 -10.97
N CYS A 348 3.12 -25.27 -11.20
CA CYS A 348 2.75 -26.36 -12.13
C CYS A 348 3.65 -27.62 -12.23
N GLU A 349 4.73 -27.69 -11.47
CA GLU A 349 5.57 -28.87 -11.30
C GLU A 349 5.17 -29.58 -9.99
N PRO A 350 4.35 -30.62 -10.06
CA PRO A 350 3.82 -31.30 -8.88
C PRO A 350 4.86 -32.15 -8.14
N SER A 351 6.13 -31.81 -8.09
CA SER A 351 7.08 -32.82 -7.68
C SER A 351 8.35 -32.43 -6.94
N LYS A 352 8.40 -31.27 -6.30
CA LYS A 352 9.41 -31.21 -5.22
C LYS A 352 8.79 -31.84 -3.98
N SER A 353 9.17 -33.09 -3.71
CA SER A 353 8.72 -33.77 -2.50
C SER A 353 9.08 -32.94 -1.27
N ILE A 354 8.25 -32.99 -0.23
CA ILE A 354 8.54 -32.31 1.05
C ILE A 354 9.97 -32.61 1.49
N GLY A 355 10.48 -33.82 1.26
CA GLY A 355 11.86 -34.22 1.55
C GLY A 355 12.94 -33.48 0.75
N GLU A 356 12.67 -33.11 -0.51
CA GLU A 356 13.62 -32.28 -1.29
C GLU A 356 13.64 -30.83 -0.82
N ILE A 357 12.49 -30.30 -0.46
CA ILE A 357 12.36 -28.96 0.14
C ILE A 357 13.11 -28.94 1.48
N GLN A 358 12.88 -29.95 2.31
CA GLN A 358 13.54 -30.08 3.62
C GLN A 358 15.06 -30.17 3.47
N ARG A 359 15.56 -31.02 2.56
CA ARG A 359 16.99 -31.17 2.31
C ARG A 359 17.65 -29.86 1.83
N LYS A 360 17.04 -29.15 0.89
CA LYS A 360 17.55 -27.84 0.43
C LYS A 360 17.57 -26.81 1.55
N PHE A 361 16.53 -26.80 2.35
CA PHE A 361 16.40 -25.91 3.50
C PHE A 361 17.50 -26.16 4.54
N GLU A 362 17.77 -27.44 4.84
CA GLU A 362 18.84 -27.87 5.73
C GLU A 362 20.22 -27.50 5.17
N GLU A 363 20.48 -27.74 3.88
CA GLU A 363 21.72 -27.37 3.21
C GLU A 363 21.98 -25.86 3.29
N GLU A 364 20.98 -25.03 3.12
CA GLU A 364 21.10 -23.56 3.19
C GLU A 364 21.25 -23.05 4.63
N ILE A 365 20.59 -23.68 5.61
CA ILE A 365 20.80 -23.36 7.03
C ILE A 365 22.23 -23.67 7.42
N VAL A 366 22.73 -24.86 7.08
CA VAL A 366 24.12 -25.24 7.37
C VAL A 366 25.12 -24.28 6.72
N ALA A 367 24.87 -23.84 5.48
CA ALA A 367 25.71 -22.86 4.81
C ALA A 367 25.69 -21.50 5.51
N LEU A 368 24.53 -21.05 6.00
CA LEU A 368 24.41 -19.80 6.76
C LEU A 368 25.09 -19.88 8.13
N GLU A 369 24.99 -21.00 8.81
CA GLU A 369 25.63 -21.23 10.10
C GLU A 369 27.16 -21.29 9.94
N TRP A 370 27.64 -22.02 8.93
CA TRP A 370 29.06 -22.04 8.61
C TRP A 370 29.62 -20.65 8.26
N ALA A 371 28.86 -19.86 7.48
CA ALA A 371 29.19 -18.47 7.19
C ALA A 371 29.19 -17.60 8.46
N ARG A 372 28.31 -17.87 9.42
CA ARG A 372 28.28 -17.21 10.72
C ARG A 372 29.45 -17.57 11.59
N GLU A 373 29.83 -18.86 11.68
CA GLU A 373 31.03 -19.33 12.41
C GLU A 373 32.31 -18.70 11.85
N MET A 374 32.45 -18.64 10.53
CA MET A 374 33.60 -17.96 9.90
C MET A 374 33.69 -16.47 10.23
N ILE A 375 32.52 -15.83 10.49
CA ILE A 375 32.48 -14.43 10.94
C ILE A 375 32.82 -14.34 12.43
N ASP A 376 32.44 -15.33 13.26
CA ASP A 376 32.66 -15.34 14.70
C ASP A 376 34.13 -15.65 15.06
N GLU A 377 34.91 -16.34 14.19
CA GLU A 377 36.35 -16.53 14.37
C GLU A 377 37.19 -15.23 14.32
N ASN A 378 36.59 -14.10 13.90
CA ASN A 378 37.28 -12.81 13.90
C ASN A 378 36.38 -11.69 14.42
N PRO A 379 36.21 -11.56 15.76
CA PRO A 379 35.30 -10.62 16.38
C PRO A 379 35.59 -9.15 16.01
N GLU A 380 36.83 -8.77 15.76
CA GLU A 380 37.18 -7.42 15.31
C GLU A 380 36.63 -7.10 13.90
N LYS A 381 36.67 -8.06 12.98
CA LYS A 381 36.08 -7.88 11.64
C LYS A 381 34.58 -7.79 11.69
N LYS A 382 33.92 -8.52 12.60
CA LYS A 382 32.47 -8.51 12.80
C LYS A 382 32.01 -7.17 13.35
N ILE A 383 32.67 -6.68 14.40
CA ILE A 383 32.37 -5.35 14.98
C ILE A 383 32.59 -4.28 13.92
N ASN A 384 33.67 -4.32 13.17
CA ASN A 384 33.98 -3.34 12.14
C ASN A 384 32.95 -3.39 10.97
N LYS A 385 32.45 -4.56 10.59
CA LYS A 385 31.42 -4.69 9.56
C LYS A 385 30.06 -4.17 10.03
N VAL A 386 29.61 -4.56 11.23
CA VAL A 386 28.37 -4.06 11.82
C VAL A 386 28.43 -2.55 12.02
N VAL A 387 29.57 -2.03 12.50
CA VAL A 387 29.79 -0.59 12.65
C VAL A 387 29.77 0.12 11.29
N SER A 388 30.36 -0.49 10.25
CA SER A 388 30.33 0.05 8.89
C SER A 388 28.88 0.09 8.36
N ASP A 389 28.15 -1.03 8.42
CA ASP A 389 26.79 -1.14 7.89
C ASP A 389 25.82 -0.17 8.62
N VAL A 390 25.92 -0.08 9.95
CA VAL A 390 25.14 0.87 10.76
C VAL A 390 25.54 2.31 10.44
N THR A 391 26.83 2.59 10.28
CA THR A 391 27.32 3.92 9.92
C THR A 391 26.83 4.34 8.54
N ASP A 392 26.86 3.46 7.56
CA ASP A 392 26.37 3.75 6.20
C ASP A 392 24.88 4.03 6.19
N GLN A 393 24.11 3.30 6.99
CA GLN A 393 22.67 3.51 7.13
C GLN A 393 22.34 4.85 7.83
N ILE A 394 23.10 5.20 8.87
CA ILE A 394 22.99 6.50 9.55
C ILE A 394 23.39 7.64 8.60
N VAL A 395 24.49 7.51 7.87
CA VAL A 395 24.96 8.50 6.89
C VAL A 395 23.90 8.71 5.79
N LYS A 396 23.27 7.65 5.33
CA LYS A 396 22.18 7.72 4.35
C LYS A 396 21.00 8.53 4.91
N THR A 397 20.56 8.19 6.12
CA THR A 397 19.44 8.87 6.79
C THR A 397 19.75 10.35 7.05
N LEU A 398 20.96 10.67 7.50
CA LEU A 398 21.37 12.06 7.73
C LEU A 398 21.45 12.89 6.43
N LYS A 399 21.84 12.27 5.30
CA LYS A 399 21.77 12.91 3.98
C LYS A 399 20.35 13.22 3.57
N GLU A 400 19.42 12.30 3.81
CA GLU A 400 17.99 12.50 3.55
C GLU A 400 17.39 13.61 4.42
N LEU A 401 17.84 13.72 5.66
CA LEU A 401 17.44 14.78 6.61
C LEU A 401 18.17 16.13 6.38
N LYS A 402 19.06 16.22 5.39
CA LYS A 402 19.88 17.41 5.10
C LYS A 402 20.72 17.88 6.29
N ALA A 403 21.23 16.95 7.07
CA ALA A 403 22.13 17.24 8.18
C ALA A 403 23.47 17.87 7.70
N ASP A 404 24.23 18.44 8.64
CA ASP A 404 25.50 19.13 8.34
C ASP A 404 26.46 18.23 7.55
N PRO A 405 26.95 18.66 6.38
CA PRO A 405 27.92 17.92 5.57
C PRO A 405 29.21 17.56 6.32
N ALA A 406 29.63 18.38 7.29
CA ALA A 406 30.80 18.13 8.12
C ALA A 406 30.59 16.91 9.04
N LEU A 407 29.39 16.75 9.62
CA LEU A 407 29.01 15.61 10.43
C LEU A 407 28.97 14.33 9.57
N ILE A 408 28.38 14.40 8.37
CA ILE A 408 28.32 13.29 7.43
C ILE A 408 29.72 12.80 7.04
N SER A 409 30.61 13.73 6.75
CA SER A 409 32.00 13.44 6.39
C SER A 409 32.77 12.79 7.54
N LEU A 410 32.53 13.21 8.77
CA LEU A 410 33.21 12.70 9.95
C LEU A 410 32.71 11.32 10.36
N LEU A 411 31.42 11.04 10.25
CA LEU A 411 30.85 9.71 10.46
C LEU A 411 31.36 8.70 9.44
N ALA A 412 31.63 9.14 8.22
CA ALA A 412 32.27 8.31 7.19
C ALA A 412 33.78 8.13 7.40
N SER A 413 34.37 8.84 8.35
CA SER A 413 35.82 8.76 8.65
C SER A 413 36.16 7.57 9.54
N THR A 414 37.46 7.33 9.73
CA THR A 414 38.03 6.25 10.58
C THR A 414 38.01 6.58 12.08
N ALA A 415 37.21 7.52 12.55
CA ALA A 415 37.06 7.88 13.96
C ALA A 415 36.59 6.70 14.83
N THR A 416 36.96 6.69 16.11
CA THR A 416 36.59 5.62 17.04
C THR A 416 35.07 5.57 17.31
N LEU A 417 34.60 4.42 17.76
CA LEU A 417 33.18 4.19 18.06
C LEU A 417 32.65 5.20 19.09
N ASP A 418 33.43 5.47 20.13
CA ASP A 418 33.08 6.41 21.22
C ASP A 418 32.95 7.86 20.71
N GLU A 419 33.85 8.25 19.79
CA GLU A 419 33.78 9.57 19.16
C GLU A 419 32.55 9.72 18.28
N LYS A 420 32.23 8.67 17.50
CA LYS A 420 31.01 8.64 16.65
C LYS A 420 29.74 8.70 17.50
N GLU A 421 29.68 7.93 18.60
CA GLU A 421 28.53 7.94 19.52
C GLU A 421 28.31 9.28 20.18
N LYS A 422 29.37 9.90 20.67
CA LYS A 422 29.31 11.22 21.33
C LYS A 422 28.79 12.31 20.38
N MET A 423 29.20 12.24 19.12
CA MET A 423 28.79 13.21 18.11
C MET A 423 27.35 12.99 17.66
N LEU A 424 26.93 11.73 17.47
CA LEU A 424 25.55 11.40 17.13
C LEU A 424 24.58 11.86 18.23
N ARG A 425 24.97 11.70 19.50
CA ARG A 425 24.16 12.21 20.64
C ARG A 425 24.03 13.73 20.60
N ALA A 426 25.13 14.45 20.39
CA ALA A 426 25.11 15.90 20.32
C ALA A 426 24.25 16.43 19.17
N GLU A 427 24.33 15.79 17.99
CA GLU A 427 23.53 16.20 16.84
C GLU A 427 22.05 15.84 17.00
N PHE A 428 21.76 14.70 17.62
CA PHE A 428 20.38 14.32 17.96
C PHE A 428 19.74 15.34 18.92
N ASP A 429 20.49 15.82 19.90
CA ASP A 429 20.03 16.84 20.83
C ASP A 429 19.81 18.19 20.10
N ASN A 430 20.69 18.57 19.17
CA ASN A 430 20.54 19.76 18.34
C ASN A 430 19.31 19.68 17.42
N LEU A 431 19.09 18.54 16.76
CA LEU A 431 17.91 18.30 15.91
C LEU A 431 16.61 18.33 16.72
N LYS A 432 16.62 17.75 17.91
CA LYS A 432 15.49 17.80 18.84
C LYS A 432 15.15 19.23 19.23
N GLU A 433 16.15 20.02 19.62
CA GLU A 433 15.96 21.45 19.98
C GLU A 433 15.45 22.28 18.79
N SER A 434 15.94 22.00 17.57
CA SER A 434 15.47 22.65 16.35
C SER A 434 14.01 22.31 16.05
N LEU A 435 13.63 21.02 16.15
CA LEU A 435 12.26 20.57 15.97
C LEU A 435 11.30 21.16 17.01
N GLU A 436 11.72 21.25 18.26
CA GLU A 436 10.94 21.89 19.32
C GLU A 436 10.72 23.39 19.04
N LYS A 437 11.74 24.10 18.57
CA LYS A 437 11.63 25.51 18.14
C LYS A 437 10.69 25.70 16.97
N ASP A 438 10.74 24.83 15.98
CA ASP A 438 9.86 24.91 14.81
C ASP A 438 8.41 24.54 15.18
N LEU A 439 8.22 23.57 16.07
CA LEU A 439 6.89 23.23 16.61
C LEU A 439 6.29 24.40 17.41
N MET A 440 7.11 25.10 18.19
CA MET A 440 6.68 26.30 18.93
C MET A 440 6.29 27.44 17.97
N LYS A 441 7.09 27.69 16.92
CA LYS A 441 6.74 28.67 15.88
C LYS A 441 5.43 28.33 15.18
N GLN A 442 5.21 27.05 14.84
CA GLN A 442 3.95 26.62 14.25
C GLN A 442 2.77 26.79 15.21
N LYS A 443 2.94 26.46 16.50
CA LYS A 443 1.92 26.71 17.52
C LYS A 443 1.59 28.19 17.69
N GLU A 444 2.58 29.07 17.66
CA GLU A 444 2.36 30.53 17.70
C GLU A 444 1.64 31.03 16.46
N LYS A 445 2.01 30.50 15.28
CA LYS A 445 1.32 30.84 14.02
C LYS A 445 -0.14 30.41 14.01
N ILE A 446 -0.44 29.22 14.54
CA ILE A 446 -1.82 28.74 14.71
C ILE A 446 -2.59 29.59 15.73
N ARG A 447 -1.96 30.00 16.85
CA ARG A 447 -2.57 30.90 17.84
C ARG A 447 -2.83 32.28 17.26
N SER A 448 -1.96 32.80 16.39
CA SER A 448 -2.17 34.09 15.74
C SER A 448 -3.35 34.08 14.74
N TRP A 449 -3.63 32.93 14.14
CA TRP A 449 -4.82 32.75 13.28
C TRP A 449 -6.12 32.63 14.08
N GLY A 450 -6.07 32.10 15.32
CA GLY A 450 -7.23 32.02 16.20
C GLY A 450 -7.57 33.37 16.89
N ASN A 451 -6.71 34.36 16.80
CA ASN A 451 -6.90 35.71 17.38
C ASN A 451 -7.24 36.78 16.30
N ALA A 452 -7.66 36.40 15.12
CA ALA A 452 -8.22 37.37 14.19
C ALA A 452 -9.51 37.96 14.80
N PRO A 453 -9.66 39.30 14.84
CA PRO A 453 -10.82 39.91 15.47
C PRO A 453 -12.08 39.45 14.75
N SER A 454 -13.02 38.87 15.51
CA SER A 454 -14.39 38.66 15.08
C SER A 454 -14.97 40.02 14.68
N THR A 455 -15.15 40.24 13.40
CA THR A 455 -15.98 41.34 12.89
C THR A 455 -17.38 41.14 13.41
N ASN A 456 -17.79 41.99 14.36
CA ASN A 456 -19.17 42.11 14.80
C ASN A 456 -20.05 42.37 13.58
N PHE A 457 -20.89 41.40 13.22
CA PHE A 457 -22.07 41.70 12.46
C PHE A 457 -23.09 42.28 13.42
N GLU A 458 -23.24 43.63 13.40
CA GLU A 458 -24.39 44.28 13.96
C GLU A 458 -25.65 43.83 13.21
N GLU A 459 -26.57 43.25 13.97
CA GLU A 459 -27.95 43.10 13.56
C GLU A 459 -28.53 44.48 13.32
N THR A 460 -28.89 44.76 12.09
CA THR A 460 -29.84 45.85 11.79
C THR A 460 -31.11 45.26 11.17
N ASN A 461 -32.18 45.41 11.95
CA ASN A 461 -33.63 45.25 11.70
C ASN A 461 -34.13 44.84 10.30
#